data_d0bc84bbdd363bb860bcbafcc55a9596
#
_entry.id   d0bc84bbdd363bb860bcbafcc55a9596
#
_cell.length_a   1.000
_cell.length_b   1.000
_cell.length_c   1.000
_cell.angle_alpha   90.00
_cell.angle_beta   90.00
_cell.angle_gamma   90.00
#
_symmetry.space_group_name_H-M   'P 1'
#
loop_
_entity.id
_entity.type
_entity.pdbx_description
1 polymer ?
#
loop_
_entity_poly.entity_id
_entity_poly.type
_entity_poly.pdbx_seq_one_letter_code
_entity_poly.pdbx_strand_id
1 'polypeptide(L)'
;MSTRNWISIKTFTDIKFEFFEGIAKITINRPQVYNAFRPETNMEMLEAMHICRERNDINVVVLTGAGDKAFCSGGDQNVKGIGGYISENGVPRLNVLDLHKAIRSLPKPVIAMVNGYAIGGGHVLHVVCDLTIASDNAKFGQTGPKVGSFDGGFGSSFLARHVGQKKAREIWFLCNQYTAEEAEKMGMVNKVVPFEQLENTVVDWCNIIMKRSPLALRMIKRSMNAELDGQHGLMELAGDATLLYYLTQEAQEGKNAFLEKRDPDFQQFPKFP
;
A
#
# COMPACT_ATOMS: atom_id res chain seq x y z
N MET A 1 -1.41 22.90 -18.64
CA MET A 1 -1.65 21.70 -17.84
C MET A 1 -3.14 21.67 -17.48
N SER A 2 -3.87 20.65 -17.89
CA SER A 2 -5.27 20.49 -17.46
C SER A 2 -5.25 20.12 -15.97
N THR A 3 -5.71 21.01 -15.11
CA THR A 3 -5.91 20.73 -13.69
C THR A 3 -7.03 19.71 -13.56
N ARG A 4 -6.71 18.48 -13.13
CA ARG A 4 -7.71 17.45 -12.86
C ARG A 4 -8.62 17.90 -11.72
N ASN A 5 -9.91 17.69 -11.88
CA ASN A 5 -10.87 17.99 -10.82
C ASN A 5 -10.97 16.83 -9.84
N TRP A 6 -10.09 16.78 -8.85
CA TRP A 6 -10.14 15.82 -7.77
C TRP A 6 -11.29 16.18 -6.81
N ILE A 7 -12.18 15.24 -6.57
CA ILE A 7 -13.36 15.41 -5.71
C ILE A 7 -13.06 14.81 -4.34
N SER A 8 -13.22 15.57 -3.26
CA SER A 8 -13.03 15.07 -1.91
C SER A 8 -14.03 13.95 -1.59
N ILE A 9 -13.53 12.82 -1.11
CA ILE A 9 -14.35 11.69 -0.63
C ILE A 9 -14.77 11.91 0.82
N LYS A 10 -13.81 12.31 1.65
CA LYS A 10 -13.98 12.57 3.07
C LYS A 10 -12.95 13.59 3.54
N THR A 11 -13.36 14.45 4.48
CA THR A 11 -12.46 15.41 5.13
C THR A 11 -11.77 14.75 6.31
N PHE A 12 -10.46 14.87 6.35
CA PHE A 12 -9.57 14.42 7.41
C PHE A 12 -8.68 15.57 7.89
N THR A 13 -7.97 15.39 8.98
CA THR A 13 -7.08 16.40 9.56
C THR A 13 -5.71 16.40 8.90
N ASP A 14 -5.09 15.23 8.81
CA ASP A 14 -3.71 15.04 8.38
C ASP A 14 -3.56 14.56 6.94
N ILE A 15 -4.66 14.15 6.29
CA ILE A 15 -4.63 13.69 4.89
C ILE A 15 -5.70 14.39 4.05
N LYS A 16 -5.48 14.42 2.73
CA LYS A 16 -6.55 14.63 1.74
C LYS A 16 -6.91 13.28 1.15
N PHE A 17 -8.21 13.04 1.00
CA PHE A 17 -8.73 11.83 0.41
C PHE A 17 -9.68 12.17 -0.73
N GLU A 18 -9.24 11.94 -1.96
CA GLU A 18 -9.84 12.49 -3.17
C GLU A 18 -10.08 11.37 -4.20
N PHE A 19 -11.02 11.61 -5.10
CA PHE A 19 -11.43 10.69 -6.18
C PHE A 19 -11.39 11.39 -7.55
N PHE A 20 -10.93 10.67 -8.55
CA PHE A 20 -10.97 11.07 -9.95
C PHE A 20 -11.06 9.84 -10.85
N GLU A 21 -12.15 9.67 -11.59
CA GLU A 21 -12.32 8.67 -12.66
C GLU A 21 -11.84 7.23 -12.30
N GLY A 22 -12.26 6.72 -11.15
CA GLY A 22 -11.89 5.37 -10.68
C GLY A 22 -10.60 5.30 -9.88
N ILE A 23 -9.92 6.42 -9.66
CA ILE A 23 -8.69 6.53 -8.90
C ILE A 23 -8.99 7.21 -7.57
N ALA A 24 -8.60 6.58 -6.46
CA ALA A 24 -8.56 7.22 -5.16
C ALA A 24 -7.15 7.74 -4.87
N LYS A 25 -7.02 8.98 -4.44
CA LYS A 25 -5.74 9.59 -4.05
C LYS A 25 -5.76 9.92 -2.57
N ILE A 26 -4.83 9.33 -1.83
CA ILE A 26 -4.56 9.60 -0.42
C ILE A 26 -3.29 10.43 -0.37
N THR A 27 -3.39 11.67 0.08
CA THR A 27 -2.26 12.60 0.17
C THR A 27 -1.98 12.91 1.64
N ILE A 28 -0.80 12.53 2.14
CA ILE A 28 -0.35 12.98 3.48
C ILE A 28 -0.18 14.49 3.41
N ASN A 29 -0.93 15.24 4.22
CA ASN A 29 -1.03 16.70 4.13
C ASN A 29 -0.47 17.39 5.38
N ARG A 30 0.80 17.11 5.66
CA ARG A 30 1.59 17.72 6.74
C ARG A 30 2.91 18.29 6.20
N PRO A 31 2.87 19.16 5.15
CA PRO A 31 4.09 19.61 4.46
C PRO A 31 5.04 20.39 5.36
N GLN A 32 4.57 21.02 6.42
CA GLN A 32 5.37 21.75 7.40
C GLN A 32 6.35 20.85 8.19
N VAL A 33 6.09 19.56 8.25
CA VAL A 33 6.95 18.52 8.87
C VAL A 33 7.37 17.46 7.85
N TYR A 34 7.53 17.84 6.58
CA TYR A 34 7.92 16.94 5.49
C TYR A 34 7.02 15.70 5.38
N ASN A 35 5.71 15.88 5.61
CA ASN A 35 4.71 14.82 5.60
C ASN A 35 5.02 13.64 6.55
N ALA A 36 5.73 13.93 7.66
CA ALA A 36 5.93 12.96 8.73
C ALA A 36 4.59 12.53 9.31
N PHE A 37 4.39 11.22 9.51
CA PHE A 37 3.15 10.70 10.07
C PHE A 37 3.18 10.64 11.61
N ARG A 38 2.04 10.83 12.22
CA ARG A 38 1.73 10.58 13.64
C ARG A 38 0.63 9.53 13.75
N PRO A 39 0.26 9.05 14.95
CA PRO A 39 -0.79 8.04 15.11
C PRO A 39 -2.09 8.39 14.38
N GLU A 40 -2.53 9.65 14.46
CA GLU A 40 -3.73 10.14 13.77
C GLU A 40 -3.61 10.03 12.25
N THR A 41 -2.49 10.46 11.66
CA THR A 41 -2.23 10.32 10.22
C THR A 41 -2.37 8.87 9.76
N ASN A 42 -1.81 7.92 10.53
CA ASN A 42 -1.89 6.50 10.22
C ASN A 42 -3.33 5.96 10.33
N MET A 43 -4.10 6.41 11.32
CA MET A 43 -5.50 6.02 11.47
C MET A 43 -6.38 6.54 10.34
N GLU A 44 -6.17 7.79 9.93
CA GLU A 44 -6.87 8.38 8.80
C GLU A 44 -6.55 7.67 7.47
N MET A 45 -5.27 7.36 7.21
CA MET A 45 -4.87 6.56 6.04
C MET A 45 -5.46 5.14 6.09
N LEU A 46 -5.49 4.50 7.25
CA LEU A 46 -6.09 3.18 7.42
C LEU A 46 -7.59 3.22 7.12
N GLU A 47 -8.30 4.22 7.61
CA GLU A 47 -9.73 4.41 7.31
C GLU A 47 -9.94 4.65 5.81
N ALA A 48 -9.13 5.50 5.17
CA ALA A 48 -9.20 5.71 3.73
C ALA A 48 -8.97 4.41 2.93
N MET A 49 -8.03 3.55 3.35
CA MET A 49 -7.82 2.23 2.74
C MET A 49 -9.04 1.31 2.91
N HIS A 50 -9.72 1.35 4.07
CA HIS A 50 -10.95 0.59 4.28
C HIS A 50 -12.08 1.08 3.37
N ILE A 51 -12.24 2.40 3.22
CA ILE A 51 -13.21 2.98 2.27
C ILE A 51 -12.86 2.56 0.83
N CYS A 52 -11.59 2.58 0.45
CA CYS A 52 -11.17 2.10 -0.87
C CYS A 52 -11.48 0.62 -1.09
N ARG A 53 -11.42 -0.21 -0.05
CA ARG A 53 -11.77 -1.64 -0.13
C ARG A 53 -13.24 -1.82 -0.50
N GLU A 54 -14.13 -1.09 0.15
CA GLU A 54 -15.58 -1.28 0.06
C GLU A 54 -16.21 -0.60 -1.18
N ARG A 55 -15.62 0.46 -1.70
CA ARG A 55 -16.15 1.22 -2.83
C ARG A 55 -15.85 0.55 -4.16
N ASN A 56 -16.89 0.14 -4.89
CA ASN A 56 -16.76 -0.56 -6.17
C ASN A 56 -16.34 0.36 -7.33
N ASP A 57 -16.54 1.66 -7.21
CA ASP A 57 -16.13 2.66 -8.20
C ASP A 57 -14.64 3.05 -8.11
N ILE A 58 -13.93 2.63 -7.06
CA ILE A 58 -12.48 2.79 -6.93
C ILE A 58 -11.78 1.54 -7.46
N ASN A 59 -10.88 1.72 -8.42
CA ASN A 59 -10.13 0.64 -9.06
C ASN A 59 -8.65 0.61 -8.67
N VAL A 60 -8.06 1.79 -8.48
CA VAL A 60 -6.63 1.96 -8.14
C VAL A 60 -6.52 3.00 -7.03
N VAL A 61 -5.58 2.78 -6.12
CA VAL A 61 -5.27 3.74 -5.05
C VAL A 61 -3.89 4.34 -5.28
N VAL A 62 -3.78 5.65 -5.13
CA VAL A 62 -2.51 6.40 -5.19
C VAL A 62 -2.22 6.95 -3.82
N LEU A 63 -1.02 6.70 -3.29
CA LEU A 63 -0.52 7.28 -2.05
C LEU A 63 0.58 8.30 -2.39
N THR A 64 0.50 9.51 -1.82
CA THR A 64 1.46 10.59 -2.07
C THR A 64 1.60 11.54 -0.88
N GLY A 65 2.49 12.51 -0.97
CA GLY A 65 2.66 13.60 -0.02
C GLY A 65 2.25 14.95 -0.61
N ALA A 66 1.79 15.88 0.21
CA ALA A 66 1.47 17.24 -0.22
C ALA A 66 2.75 18.03 -0.51
N GLY A 67 2.69 18.85 -1.57
CA GLY A 67 3.81 19.71 -2.00
C GLY A 67 4.85 18.99 -2.85
N ASP A 68 6.04 19.56 -2.92
CA ASP A 68 7.14 19.14 -3.79
C ASP A 68 8.38 18.66 -3.03
N LYS A 69 8.36 18.72 -1.70
CA LYS A 69 9.52 18.44 -0.86
C LYS A 69 9.59 17.00 -0.37
N ALA A 70 8.46 16.41 -0.02
CA ALA A 70 8.47 15.07 0.58
C ALA A 70 7.20 14.28 0.23
N PHE A 71 7.40 13.03 -0.09
CA PHE A 71 6.38 12.01 0.00
C PHE A 71 6.02 11.75 1.47
N CYS A 72 7.01 11.33 2.26
CA CYS A 72 6.90 11.14 3.69
C CYS A 72 8.29 10.96 4.32
N SER A 73 8.60 11.70 5.37
CA SER A 73 9.87 11.60 6.10
C SER A 73 9.86 10.60 7.26
N GLY A 74 8.81 9.77 7.36
CA GLY A 74 8.68 8.75 8.41
C GLY A 74 7.86 9.22 9.60
N GLY A 75 8.09 8.62 10.76
CA GLY A 75 7.38 8.98 11.99
C GLY A 75 7.82 10.34 12.54
N ASP A 76 6.85 11.16 12.93
CA ASP A 76 7.08 12.49 13.47
C ASP A 76 7.82 12.41 14.84
N GLN A 77 9.09 12.83 14.84
CA GLN A 77 9.92 12.76 16.04
C GLN A 77 9.46 13.73 17.14
N ASN A 78 8.70 14.78 16.81
CA ASN A 78 8.18 15.72 17.81
C ASN A 78 7.09 15.11 18.69
N VAL A 79 6.39 14.07 18.19
CA VAL A 79 5.34 13.36 18.95
C VAL A 79 5.81 12.02 19.51
N LYS A 80 7.05 11.61 19.19
CA LYS A 80 7.66 10.40 19.73
C LYS A 80 8.16 10.64 21.14
N GLY A 81 7.47 10.09 22.14
CA GLY A 81 7.91 10.13 23.55
C GLY A 81 8.89 9.01 23.92
N ILE A 82 9.25 8.94 25.22
CA ILE A 82 10.14 7.89 25.77
C ILE A 82 9.59 6.48 25.49
N GLY A 83 8.27 6.29 25.52
CA GLY A 83 7.59 5.03 25.20
C GLY A 83 7.27 4.84 23.70
N GLY A 84 7.79 5.68 22.81
CA GLY A 84 7.46 5.66 21.39
C GLY A 84 6.21 6.50 21.08
N TYR A 85 5.37 6.02 20.15
CA TYR A 85 4.11 6.68 19.80
C TYR A 85 2.99 6.15 20.69
N ILE A 86 2.33 7.05 21.41
CA ILE A 86 1.25 6.72 22.35
C ILE A 86 -0.07 7.20 21.74
N SER A 87 -1.07 6.31 21.70
CA SER A 87 -2.43 6.65 21.28
C SER A 87 -3.12 7.55 22.32
N GLU A 88 -4.24 8.17 21.94
CA GLU A 88 -5.06 8.97 22.85
C GLU A 88 -5.45 8.24 24.16
N ASN A 89 -5.55 6.92 24.08
CA ASN A 89 -5.86 6.06 25.24
C ASN A 89 -4.63 5.72 26.11
N GLY A 90 -3.48 6.35 25.88
CA GLY A 90 -2.26 6.12 26.63
C GLY A 90 -1.54 4.80 26.33
N VAL A 91 -1.95 4.07 25.30
CA VAL A 91 -1.37 2.77 24.93
C VAL A 91 -0.29 2.95 23.86
N PRO A 92 0.96 2.50 24.09
CA PRO A 92 1.98 2.47 23.04
C PRO A 92 1.56 1.57 21.89
N ARG A 93 1.52 2.11 20.67
CA ARG A 93 1.10 1.35 19.48
C ARG A 93 1.79 1.83 18.21
N LEU A 94 2.23 0.87 17.40
CA LEU A 94 2.74 1.11 16.05
C LEU A 94 1.62 0.88 15.02
N ASN A 95 0.61 1.75 15.01
CA ASN A 95 -0.55 1.63 14.11
C ASN A 95 -0.19 1.75 12.62
N VAL A 96 1.01 2.21 12.27
CA VAL A 96 1.55 2.13 10.90
C VAL A 96 1.65 0.68 10.40
N LEU A 97 1.79 -0.31 11.29
CA LEU A 97 1.81 -1.71 10.88
C LEU A 97 0.45 -2.19 10.38
N ASP A 98 -0.64 -1.68 10.94
CA ASP A 98 -2.00 -1.98 10.47
C ASP A 98 -2.23 -1.35 9.08
N LEU A 99 -1.70 -0.14 8.85
CA LEU A 99 -1.71 0.49 7.53
C LEU A 99 -0.92 -0.33 6.49
N HIS A 100 0.28 -0.82 6.84
CA HIS A 100 1.06 -1.69 5.94
C HIS A 100 0.28 -2.95 5.55
N LYS A 101 -0.36 -3.60 6.53
CA LYS A 101 -1.23 -4.76 6.27
C LYS A 101 -2.41 -4.39 5.36
N ALA A 102 -3.05 -3.24 5.61
CA ALA A 102 -4.18 -2.78 4.80
C ALA A 102 -3.77 -2.52 3.34
N ILE A 103 -2.61 -1.91 3.08
CA ILE A 103 -2.06 -1.69 1.74
C ILE A 103 -1.85 -3.04 1.03
N ARG A 104 -1.19 -4.00 1.70
CA ARG A 104 -0.88 -5.31 1.12
C ARG A 104 -2.12 -6.16 0.89
N SER A 105 -3.08 -6.13 1.82
CA SER A 105 -4.31 -6.91 1.73
C SER A 105 -5.42 -6.22 0.92
N LEU A 106 -5.21 -5.00 0.42
CA LEU A 106 -6.19 -4.33 -0.43
C LEU A 106 -6.36 -5.12 -1.74
N PRO A 107 -7.60 -5.49 -2.14
CA PRO A 107 -7.83 -6.25 -3.38
C PRO A 107 -7.74 -5.39 -4.66
N LYS A 108 -7.00 -4.29 -4.60
CA LYS A 108 -6.79 -3.29 -5.66
C LYS A 108 -5.34 -2.87 -5.67
N PRO A 109 -4.77 -2.51 -6.82
CA PRO A 109 -3.41 -1.98 -6.91
C PRO A 109 -3.26 -0.68 -6.12
N VAL A 110 -2.10 -0.52 -5.47
CA VAL A 110 -1.69 0.68 -4.75
C VAL A 110 -0.39 1.20 -5.36
N ILE A 111 -0.38 2.43 -5.82
CA ILE A 111 0.78 3.10 -6.42
C ILE A 111 1.30 4.17 -5.46
N ALA A 112 2.57 4.08 -5.09
CA ALA A 112 3.25 5.18 -4.44
C ALA A 112 3.70 6.21 -5.49
N MET A 113 3.15 7.42 -5.39
CA MET A 113 3.55 8.59 -6.19
C MET A 113 4.51 9.43 -5.34
N VAL A 114 5.83 9.20 -5.53
CA VAL A 114 6.86 9.74 -4.67
C VAL A 114 7.36 11.08 -5.22
N ASN A 115 6.93 12.16 -4.58
CA ASN A 115 7.12 13.55 -5.00
C ASN A 115 8.27 14.28 -4.29
N GLY A 116 9.20 13.55 -3.64
CA GLY A 116 10.31 14.11 -2.88
C GLY A 116 10.88 13.10 -1.90
N TYR A 117 11.24 13.54 -0.68
CA TYR A 117 11.83 12.65 0.32
C TYR A 117 10.90 11.49 0.71
N ALA A 118 11.37 10.27 0.57
CA ALA A 118 10.77 9.02 1.07
C ALA A 118 11.76 8.37 2.05
N ILE A 119 11.71 8.74 3.33
CA ILE A 119 12.74 8.43 4.31
C ILE A 119 12.18 7.69 5.53
N GLY A 120 12.92 6.73 6.06
CA GLY A 120 12.53 5.96 7.25
C GLY A 120 11.19 5.24 7.04
N GLY A 121 10.19 5.53 7.88
CA GLY A 121 8.84 4.99 7.71
C GLY A 121 8.18 5.37 6.38
N GLY A 122 8.52 6.54 5.81
CA GLY A 122 8.08 6.95 4.47
C GLY A 122 8.68 6.09 3.37
N HIS A 123 9.94 5.67 3.52
CA HIS A 123 10.56 4.69 2.63
C HIS A 123 9.85 3.33 2.75
N VAL A 124 9.47 2.91 3.95
CA VAL A 124 8.71 1.66 4.12
C VAL A 124 7.33 1.73 3.45
N LEU A 125 6.65 2.88 3.53
CA LEU A 125 5.33 3.06 2.89
C LEU A 125 5.38 2.82 1.38
N HIS A 126 6.39 3.35 0.65
CA HIS A 126 6.46 3.09 -0.79
C HIS A 126 6.88 1.64 -1.10
N VAL A 127 7.75 1.03 -0.26
CA VAL A 127 8.19 -0.37 -0.42
C VAL A 127 7.04 -1.37 -0.29
N VAL A 128 6.03 -1.08 0.55
CA VAL A 128 4.87 -1.96 0.72
C VAL A 128 3.76 -1.73 -0.31
N CYS A 129 3.81 -0.65 -1.08
CA CYS A 129 2.94 -0.43 -2.23
C CYS A 129 3.26 -1.41 -3.37
N ASP A 130 2.31 -1.64 -4.26
CA ASP A 130 2.50 -2.56 -5.39
C ASP A 130 3.45 -2.00 -6.46
N LEU A 131 3.40 -0.68 -6.67
CA LEU A 131 4.22 0.05 -7.65
C LEU A 131 4.70 1.37 -7.06
N THR A 132 5.85 1.86 -7.56
CA THR A 132 6.39 3.16 -7.19
C THR A 132 6.79 3.94 -8.44
N ILE A 133 6.24 5.14 -8.60
CA ILE A 133 6.68 6.12 -9.59
C ILE A 133 7.21 7.33 -8.83
N ALA A 134 8.39 7.78 -9.17
CA ALA A 134 9.07 8.86 -8.46
C ALA A 134 9.34 10.07 -9.36
N SER A 135 9.36 11.24 -8.76
CA SER A 135 9.93 12.42 -9.38
C SER A 135 11.47 12.38 -9.33
N ASP A 136 12.11 13.03 -10.26
CA ASP A 136 13.57 13.13 -10.38
C ASP A 136 14.27 13.78 -9.16
N ASN A 137 13.54 14.64 -8.42
CA ASN A 137 14.02 15.24 -7.17
C ASN A 137 13.87 14.32 -5.94
N ALA A 138 13.25 13.13 -6.08
CA ALA A 138 13.01 12.24 -4.94
C ALA A 138 14.31 11.68 -4.36
N LYS A 139 14.27 11.45 -3.03
CA LYS A 139 15.37 10.82 -2.28
C LYS A 139 14.81 9.71 -1.41
N PHE A 140 15.52 8.59 -1.42
CA PHE A 140 15.13 7.36 -0.73
C PHE A 140 16.18 6.97 0.31
N GLY A 141 15.76 6.44 1.45
CA GLY A 141 16.70 5.91 2.42
C GLY A 141 16.09 5.59 3.77
N GLN A 142 16.88 4.88 4.57
CA GLN A 142 16.53 4.55 5.95
C GLN A 142 17.32 5.41 6.92
N THR A 143 16.71 5.71 8.07
CA THR A 143 17.34 6.52 9.11
C THR A 143 17.21 5.89 10.50
N GLY A 144 16.47 4.79 10.62
CA GLY A 144 16.15 4.17 11.90
C GLY A 144 17.34 4.02 12.84
N PRO A 145 18.41 3.29 12.46
CA PRO A 145 19.60 3.11 13.31
C PRO A 145 20.28 4.42 13.72
N LYS A 146 20.22 5.44 12.85
CA LYS A 146 20.82 6.76 13.12
C LYS A 146 20.00 7.60 14.12
N VAL A 147 18.68 7.38 14.20
CA VAL A 147 17.76 8.18 15.03
C VAL A 147 17.15 7.37 16.19
N GLY A 148 17.78 6.28 16.58
CA GLY A 148 17.33 5.44 17.70
C GLY A 148 16.02 4.70 17.41
N SER A 149 15.92 4.09 16.23
CA SER A 149 14.78 3.27 15.81
C SER A 149 15.27 2.11 14.93
N PHE A 150 14.40 1.16 14.63
CA PHE A 150 14.64 0.11 13.64
C PHE A 150 13.31 -0.25 12.95
N ASP A 151 13.38 -1.14 11.94
CA ASP A 151 12.20 -1.57 11.20
C ASP A 151 11.24 -2.36 12.11
N GLY A 152 10.03 -1.86 12.26
CA GLY A 152 8.97 -2.51 13.02
C GLY A 152 8.02 -3.36 12.16
N GLY A 153 8.28 -3.51 10.85
CA GLY A 153 7.33 -4.14 9.95
C GLY A 153 7.97 -4.77 8.70
N PHE A 154 7.40 -4.48 7.56
CA PHE A 154 7.80 -5.08 6.29
C PHE A 154 9.06 -4.43 5.66
N GLY A 155 9.54 -3.31 6.18
CA GLY A 155 10.54 -2.47 5.51
C GLY A 155 11.85 -3.19 5.20
N SER A 156 12.42 -3.94 6.15
CA SER A 156 13.71 -4.62 5.93
C SER A 156 13.56 -5.85 5.04
N SER A 157 12.57 -6.69 5.30
CA SER A 157 12.37 -7.96 4.59
C SER A 157 11.94 -7.75 3.14
N PHE A 158 11.03 -6.81 2.88
CA PHE A 158 10.59 -6.47 1.52
C PHE A 158 11.65 -5.73 0.73
N LEU A 159 12.34 -4.76 1.34
CA LEU A 159 13.44 -4.07 0.68
C LEU A 159 14.48 -5.06 0.17
N ALA A 160 14.83 -6.07 0.98
CA ALA A 160 15.80 -7.08 0.59
C ALA A 160 15.36 -7.92 -0.62
N ARG A 161 14.07 -8.04 -0.87
CA ARG A 161 13.53 -8.73 -2.06
C ARG A 161 13.57 -7.87 -3.31
N HIS A 162 13.46 -6.56 -3.17
CA HIS A 162 13.58 -5.62 -4.30
C HIS A 162 15.03 -5.40 -4.72
N VAL A 163 15.93 -5.14 -3.76
CA VAL A 163 17.30 -4.69 -4.04
C VAL A 163 18.38 -5.76 -3.75
N GLY A 164 17.98 -6.92 -3.24
CA GLY A 164 18.87 -7.96 -2.78
C GLY A 164 19.45 -7.69 -1.38
N GLN A 165 19.90 -8.76 -0.71
CA GLN A 165 20.33 -8.76 0.69
C GLN A 165 21.46 -7.77 1.00
N LYS A 166 22.47 -7.68 0.12
CA LYS A 166 23.64 -6.80 0.35
C LYS A 166 23.26 -5.34 0.30
N LYS A 167 22.49 -4.93 -0.71
CA LYS A 167 22.08 -3.54 -0.87
C LYS A 167 21.08 -3.13 0.22
N ALA A 168 20.16 -4.00 0.60
CA ALA A 168 19.25 -3.70 1.71
C ALA A 168 20.00 -3.45 3.03
N ARG A 169 21.03 -4.25 3.33
CA ARG A 169 21.88 -4.04 4.52
C ARG A 169 22.68 -2.76 4.44
N GLU A 170 23.22 -2.41 3.28
CA GLU A 170 23.89 -1.14 3.07
C GLU A 170 22.97 0.05 3.36
N ILE A 171 21.75 0.03 2.81
CA ILE A 171 20.72 1.06 3.05
C ILE A 171 20.39 1.19 4.53
N TRP A 172 20.16 0.06 5.21
CA TRP A 172 19.78 0.04 6.62
C TRP A 172 20.94 0.34 7.58
N PHE A 173 22.14 -0.21 7.31
CA PHE A 173 23.27 -0.09 8.25
C PHE A 173 23.98 1.25 8.14
N LEU A 174 24.12 1.77 6.93
CA LEU A 174 24.82 3.03 6.68
C LEU A 174 23.90 4.25 6.73
N CYS A 175 22.57 4.06 6.60
CA CYS A 175 21.59 5.12 6.56
C CYS A 175 21.88 6.19 5.48
N ASN A 176 22.43 5.77 4.35
CA ASN A 176 22.67 6.64 3.20
C ASN A 176 21.35 6.97 2.50
N GLN A 177 21.34 8.11 1.82
CA GLN A 177 20.25 8.50 0.93
C GLN A 177 20.66 8.28 -0.52
N TYR A 178 19.69 7.83 -1.31
CA TYR A 178 19.85 7.50 -2.73
C TYR A 178 18.96 8.39 -3.59
N THR A 179 19.43 8.73 -4.78
CA THR A 179 18.63 9.49 -5.76
C THR A 179 17.50 8.60 -6.33
N ALA A 180 16.54 9.24 -7.00
CA ALA A 180 15.48 8.52 -7.70
C ALA A 180 16.05 7.55 -8.75
N GLU A 181 17.03 7.97 -9.53
CA GLU A 181 17.68 7.15 -10.55
C GLU A 181 18.45 5.96 -9.95
N GLU A 182 19.14 6.16 -8.80
CA GLU A 182 19.77 5.06 -8.08
C GLU A 182 18.73 4.06 -7.59
N ALA A 183 17.58 4.54 -7.06
CA ALA A 183 16.49 3.72 -6.59
C ALA A 183 15.83 2.93 -7.74
N GLU A 184 15.67 3.53 -8.91
CA GLU A 184 15.17 2.85 -10.12
C GLU A 184 16.16 1.74 -10.57
N LYS A 185 17.47 2.05 -10.64
CA LYS A 185 18.49 1.06 -10.98
C LYS A 185 18.56 -0.12 -9.99
N MET A 186 18.23 0.11 -8.73
CA MET A 186 18.16 -0.92 -7.69
C MET A 186 16.89 -1.77 -7.75
N GLY A 187 15.89 -1.37 -8.53
CA GLY A 187 14.58 -2.04 -8.57
C GLY A 187 13.60 -1.64 -7.47
N MET A 188 13.87 -0.57 -6.71
CA MET A 188 12.93 -0.02 -5.72
C MET A 188 11.83 0.84 -6.35
N VAL A 189 12.13 1.46 -7.48
CA VAL A 189 11.26 2.39 -8.21
C VAL A 189 11.03 1.84 -9.61
N ASN A 190 9.79 1.84 -10.06
CA ASN A 190 9.42 1.34 -11.38
C ASN A 190 9.71 2.36 -12.49
N LYS A 191 9.62 3.65 -12.19
CA LYS A 191 9.85 4.73 -13.16
C LYS A 191 10.18 6.05 -12.48
N VAL A 192 11.16 6.76 -13.04
CA VAL A 192 11.49 8.13 -12.67
C VAL A 192 11.08 9.08 -13.79
N VAL A 193 10.47 10.20 -13.43
CA VAL A 193 10.03 11.25 -14.35
C VAL A 193 10.28 12.64 -13.76
N PRO A 194 10.36 13.71 -14.57
CA PRO A 194 10.35 15.07 -14.05
C PRO A 194 9.15 15.32 -13.15
N PHE A 195 9.34 16.10 -12.07
CA PHE A 195 8.31 16.35 -11.06
C PHE A 195 6.97 16.81 -11.69
N GLU A 196 7.00 17.71 -12.67
CA GLU A 196 5.82 18.23 -13.35
C GLU A 196 5.06 17.19 -14.20
N GLN A 197 5.68 16.03 -14.48
CA GLN A 197 5.07 14.92 -15.22
C GLN A 197 4.57 13.80 -14.28
N LEU A 198 4.91 13.85 -12.99
CA LEU A 198 4.68 12.77 -12.05
C LEU A 198 3.20 12.37 -11.96
N GLU A 199 2.30 13.30 -11.67
CA GLU A 199 0.87 13.00 -11.55
C GLU A 199 0.28 12.51 -12.88
N ASN A 200 0.68 13.09 -14.02
CA ASN A 200 0.22 12.61 -15.32
C ASN A 200 0.64 11.18 -15.58
N THR A 201 1.90 10.85 -15.33
CA THR A 201 2.42 9.48 -15.51
C THR A 201 1.71 8.47 -14.62
N VAL A 202 1.44 8.83 -13.35
CA VAL A 202 0.72 7.95 -12.43
C VAL A 202 -0.72 7.72 -12.91
N VAL A 203 -1.42 8.77 -13.33
CA VAL A 203 -2.79 8.62 -13.87
C VAL A 203 -2.81 7.79 -15.15
N ASP A 204 -1.83 7.96 -16.03
CA ASP A 204 -1.70 7.14 -17.24
C ASP A 204 -1.53 5.65 -16.88
N TRP A 205 -0.71 5.33 -15.87
CA TRP A 205 -0.56 3.95 -15.39
C TRP A 205 -1.86 3.43 -14.75
N CYS A 206 -2.56 4.25 -13.96
CA CYS A 206 -3.88 3.89 -13.44
C CYS A 206 -4.85 3.56 -14.58
N ASN A 207 -4.90 4.37 -15.64
CA ASN A 207 -5.74 4.14 -16.81
C ASN A 207 -5.39 2.84 -17.55
N ILE A 208 -4.11 2.48 -17.62
CA ILE A 208 -3.67 1.19 -18.17
C ILE A 208 -4.16 0.03 -17.28
N ILE A 209 -4.01 0.15 -15.96
CA ILE A 209 -4.43 -0.86 -14.98
C ILE A 209 -5.95 -1.07 -15.04
N MET A 210 -6.73 0.00 -15.11
CA MET A 210 -8.20 -0.06 -15.18
C MET A 210 -8.74 -0.76 -16.44
N LYS A 211 -7.92 -0.91 -17.48
CA LYS A 211 -8.23 -1.72 -18.68
C LYS A 211 -7.89 -3.21 -18.49
N ARG A 212 -7.50 -3.65 -17.31
CA ARG A 212 -7.21 -5.06 -17.01
C ARG A 212 -8.33 -5.66 -16.17
N SER A 213 -8.45 -6.99 -16.18
CA SER A 213 -9.43 -7.71 -15.37
C SER A 213 -9.18 -7.45 -13.87
N PRO A 214 -10.13 -6.87 -13.13
CA PRO A 214 -9.95 -6.59 -11.70
C PRO A 214 -9.77 -7.87 -10.88
N LEU A 215 -10.48 -8.95 -11.23
CA LEU A 215 -10.32 -10.25 -10.58
C LEU A 215 -8.92 -10.83 -10.81
N ALA A 216 -8.41 -10.79 -12.05
CA ALA A 216 -7.06 -11.28 -12.35
C ALA A 216 -5.99 -10.48 -11.59
N LEU A 217 -6.09 -9.15 -11.54
CA LEU A 217 -5.17 -8.30 -10.78
C LEU A 217 -5.20 -8.64 -9.28
N ARG A 218 -6.39 -8.81 -8.70
CA ARG A 218 -6.57 -9.23 -7.31
C ARG A 218 -5.88 -10.57 -7.04
N MET A 219 -6.13 -11.59 -7.87
CA MET A 219 -5.55 -12.93 -7.68
C MET A 219 -4.03 -12.94 -7.87
N ILE A 220 -3.50 -12.16 -8.82
CA ILE A 220 -2.05 -11.99 -9.02
C ILE A 220 -1.41 -11.35 -7.77
N LYS A 221 -1.99 -10.25 -7.25
CA LYS A 221 -1.50 -9.61 -6.02
C LYS A 221 -1.51 -10.58 -4.84
N ARG A 222 -2.59 -11.37 -4.66
CA ARG A 222 -2.68 -12.40 -3.62
C ARG A 222 -1.60 -13.48 -3.78
N SER A 223 -1.38 -13.96 -4.99
CA SER A 223 -0.36 -14.98 -5.26
C SER A 223 1.05 -14.48 -4.97
N MET A 224 1.38 -13.24 -5.38
CA MET A 224 2.67 -12.62 -5.08
C MET A 224 2.87 -12.39 -3.57
N ASN A 225 1.80 -12.07 -2.83
CA ASN A 225 1.87 -11.82 -1.40
C ASN A 225 1.82 -13.11 -0.56
N ALA A 226 1.24 -14.20 -1.06
CA ALA A 226 1.02 -15.42 -0.30
C ALA A 226 2.31 -16.00 0.30
N GLU A 227 3.38 -16.08 -0.50
CA GLU A 227 4.70 -16.53 -0.02
C GLU A 227 5.32 -15.54 0.97
N LEU A 228 5.22 -14.24 0.65
CA LEU A 228 5.92 -13.19 1.39
C LEU A 228 5.32 -12.92 2.77
N ASP A 229 4.00 -13.05 2.89
CA ASP A 229 3.25 -12.78 4.12
C ASP A 229 2.99 -14.06 4.94
N GLY A 230 3.58 -15.20 4.50
CA GLY A 230 3.49 -16.48 5.20
C GLY A 230 2.06 -16.96 5.39
N GLN A 231 1.72 -17.47 6.58
CA GLN A 231 0.38 -18.02 6.86
C GLN A 231 -0.73 -16.97 6.66
N HIS A 232 -0.47 -15.71 6.93
CA HIS A 232 -1.44 -14.63 6.68
C HIS A 232 -1.72 -14.47 5.17
N GLY A 233 -0.70 -14.50 4.34
CA GLY A 233 -0.85 -14.43 2.89
C GLY A 233 -1.63 -15.62 2.33
N LEU A 234 -1.40 -16.82 2.83
CA LEU A 234 -2.18 -18.01 2.46
C LEU A 234 -3.64 -17.90 2.87
N MET A 235 -3.92 -17.37 4.08
CA MET A 235 -5.29 -17.12 4.55
C MET A 235 -6.04 -16.16 3.63
N GLU A 236 -5.41 -15.06 3.23
CA GLU A 236 -6.00 -14.07 2.32
C GLU A 236 -6.29 -14.69 0.93
N LEU A 237 -5.36 -15.49 0.40
CA LEU A 237 -5.55 -16.19 -0.88
C LEU A 237 -6.68 -17.23 -0.79
N ALA A 238 -6.71 -18.01 0.28
CA ALA A 238 -7.76 -19.00 0.53
C ALA A 238 -9.14 -18.35 0.72
N GLY A 239 -9.21 -17.22 1.40
CA GLY A 239 -10.44 -16.44 1.55
C GLY A 239 -11.00 -15.99 0.21
N ASP A 240 -10.14 -15.47 -0.68
CA ASP A 240 -10.54 -15.08 -2.04
C ASP A 240 -11.00 -16.30 -2.87
N ALA A 241 -10.31 -17.45 -2.76
CA ALA A 241 -10.72 -18.69 -3.40
C ALA A 241 -12.08 -19.20 -2.89
N THR A 242 -12.34 -19.07 -1.58
CA THR A 242 -13.62 -19.42 -0.96
C THR A 242 -14.76 -18.57 -1.51
N LEU A 243 -14.55 -17.26 -1.69
CA LEU A 243 -15.56 -16.37 -2.29
C LEU A 243 -15.85 -16.78 -3.76
N LEU A 244 -14.82 -17.16 -4.53
CA LEU A 244 -15.02 -17.69 -5.90
C LEU A 244 -15.76 -19.03 -5.88
N TYR A 245 -15.43 -19.92 -4.94
CA TYR A 245 -16.13 -21.21 -4.79
C TYR A 245 -17.62 -21.02 -4.51
N TYR A 246 -18.01 -20.06 -3.69
CA TYR A 246 -19.43 -19.78 -3.39
C TYR A 246 -20.26 -19.38 -4.62
N LEU A 247 -19.62 -18.99 -5.71
CA LEU A 247 -20.29 -18.67 -6.98
C LEU A 247 -20.54 -19.93 -7.85
N THR A 248 -20.04 -21.10 -7.44
CA THR A 248 -20.14 -22.35 -8.20
C THR A 248 -21.47 -23.08 -7.94
N GLN A 249 -21.84 -23.95 -8.86
CA GLN A 249 -23.00 -24.84 -8.68
C GLN A 249 -22.77 -25.88 -7.58
N GLU A 250 -21.54 -26.33 -7.39
CA GLU A 250 -21.17 -27.23 -6.29
C GLU A 250 -21.48 -26.63 -4.92
N ALA A 251 -21.15 -25.36 -4.71
CA ALA A 251 -21.46 -24.67 -3.45
C ALA A 251 -22.97 -24.54 -3.23
N GLN A 252 -23.76 -24.32 -4.32
CA GLN A 252 -25.21 -24.25 -4.22
C GLN A 252 -25.82 -25.63 -3.89
N GLU A 253 -25.32 -26.71 -4.50
CA GLU A 253 -25.74 -28.08 -4.19
C GLU A 253 -25.48 -28.41 -2.72
N GLY A 254 -24.27 -28.18 -2.22
CA GLY A 254 -23.96 -28.43 -0.81
C GLY A 254 -24.85 -27.66 0.15
N LYS A 255 -25.13 -26.39 -0.13
CA LYS A 255 -26.06 -25.55 0.65
C LYS A 255 -27.49 -26.12 0.61
N ASN A 256 -28.01 -26.43 -0.57
CA ASN A 256 -29.36 -26.89 -0.76
C ASN A 256 -29.57 -28.26 -0.09
N ALA A 257 -28.68 -29.22 -0.27
CA ALA A 257 -28.70 -30.52 0.36
C ALA A 257 -28.72 -30.40 1.88
N PHE A 258 -27.89 -29.52 2.45
CA PHE A 258 -27.92 -29.26 3.91
C PHE A 258 -29.28 -28.74 4.41
N LEU A 259 -29.85 -27.77 3.69
CA LEU A 259 -31.17 -27.20 4.09
C LEU A 259 -32.30 -28.21 3.90
N GLU A 260 -32.23 -29.07 2.89
CA GLU A 260 -33.19 -30.13 2.59
C GLU A 260 -32.99 -31.40 3.44
N LYS A 261 -31.94 -31.44 4.25
CA LYS A 261 -31.56 -32.60 5.11
C LYS A 261 -31.38 -33.90 4.30
N ARG A 262 -30.76 -33.82 3.11
CA ARG A 262 -30.36 -34.93 2.26
C ARG A 262 -28.85 -34.94 2.04
N ASP A 263 -28.35 -36.06 1.58
CA ASP A 263 -26.94 -36.13 1.11
C ASP A 263 -26.76 -35.29 -0.14
N PRO A 264 -25.63 -34.56 -0.28
CA PRO A 264 -25.33 -33.82 -1.50
C PRO A 264 -24.89 -34.76 -2.62
N ASP A 265 -25.30 -34.48 -3.85
CA ASP A 265 -24.84 -35.17 -5.06
C ASP A 265 -23.73 -34.37 -5.75
N PHE A 266 -22.50 -34.52 -5.28
CA PHE A 266 -21.33 -33.92 -5.92
C PHE A 266 -20.81 -34.72 -7.12
N GLN A 267 -21.34 -35.92 -7.38
CA GLN A 267 -20.90 -36.71 -8.52
C GLN A 267 -21.33 -36.13 -9.86
N GLN A 268 -22.40 -35.35 -9.89
CA GLN A 268 -22.90 -34.67 -11.08
C GLN A 268 -21.96 -33.59 -11.64
N PHE A 269 -21.00 -33.11 -10.83
CA PHE A 269 -20.10 -32.04 -11.23
C PHE A 269 -18.82 -32.59 -11.89
N PRO A 270 -18.25 -31.86 -12.87
CA PRO A 270 -16.97 -32.22 -13.47
C PRO A 270 -15.87 -32.20 -12.41
N LYS A 271 -14.88 -33.10 -12.55
CA LYS A 271 -13.73 -33.15 -11.64
C LYS A 271 -12.58 -32.22 -12.06
N PHE A 272 -12.82 -31.43 -13.09
CA PHE A 272 -11.89 -30.42 -13.62
C PHE A 272 -12.59 -29.06 -13.63
N PRO A 273 -11.83 -27.97 -13.40
CA PRO A 273 -12.38 -26.62 -13.54
C PRO A 273 -12.81 -26.32 -14.97
#